data_bf5ccba30472766f1e80d621a05056eb
#
_entry.id   bf5ccba30472766f1e80d621a05056eb
#
_cell.length_a   1.000
_cell.length_b   1.000
_cell.length_c   1.000
_cell.angle_alpha   90.00
_cell.angle_beta   90.00
_cell.angle_gamma   90.00
#
_symmetry.space_group_name_H-M   'P 1'
#
loop_
_entity.id
_entity.type
_entity.pdbx_description
1 polymer ?
#
loop_
_entity_poly.entity_id
_entity_poly.type
_entity_poly.pdbx_seq_one_letter_code
_entity_poly.pdbx_strand_id
1 'polypeptide(L)' 'MASTRVRECLWSLERDAVVIYANLECTRSGRCTLELRTGDRIFARSHHTDVLPALTLSNQICDGLLSEGWRTES' A
#
# COMPACT_ATOMS: atom_id res chain seq x y z
N MET A 1 -11.02 21.99 11.07
CA MET A 1 -11.86 21.11 10.26
C MET A 1 -11.25 19.72 10.15
N ALA A 2 -12.06 18.71 10.30
CA ALA A 2 -11.57 17.34 10.26
C ALA A 2 -11.20 16.93 8.84
N SER A 3 -10.13 16.13 8.75
CA SER A 3 -9.73 15.55 7.48
C SER A 3 -10.79 14.55 7.00
N THR A 4 -11.06 14.55 5.70
CA THR A 4 -11.96 13.58 5.09
C THR A 4 -11.19 12.37 4.54
N ARG A 5 -9.86 12.35 4.74
CA ARG A 5 -9.03 11.25 4.24
C ARG A 5 -8.82 10.21 5.32
N VAL A 6 -8.93 8.96 4.90
CA VAL A 6 -8.58 7.81 5.74
C VAL A 6 -7.31 7.22 5.18
N ARG A 7 -6.31 7.05 6.04
CA ARG A 7 -5.01 6.50 5.64
C ARG A 7 -4.70 5.29 6.49
N GLU A 8 -4.29 4.21 5.84
CA GLU A 8 -4.05 2.96 6.54
C GLU A 8 -2.92 2.19 5.88
N CYS A 9 -2.10 1.56 6.70
CA CYS A 9 -1.05 0.68 6.21
C CYS A 9 -1.66 -0.71 6.01
N LEU A 10 -1.61 -1.21 4.77
CA LEU A 10 -2.23 -2.47 4.43
C LEU A 10 -1.33 -3.66 4.78
N TRP A 11 -0.03 -3.53 4.53
CA TRP A 11 0.94 -4.58 4.82
C TRP A 11 2.35 -3.99 4.81
N SER A 12 3.26 -4.75 5.39
CA SER A 12 4.68 -4.41 5.43
C SER A 12 5.46 -5.69 5.23
N LEU A 13 6.40 -5.68 4.29
CA LEU A 13 7.24 -6.84 3.97
C LEU A 13 8.71 -6.44 4.03
N GLU A 14 9.57 -7.39 4.42
CA GLU A 14 10.99 -7.13 4.46
C GLU A 14 11.79 -8.20 3.75
N ARG A 15 12.93 -7.79 3.24
CA ARG A 15 13.91 -8.68 2.63
C ARG A 15 15.26 -7.98 2.64
N ASP A 16 16.30 -8.65 3.14
CA ASP A 16 17.68 -8.14 3.15
C ASP A 16 17.78 -6.74 3.77
N ALA A 17 17.13 -6.56 4.91
CA ALA A 17 17.10 -5.29 5.66
C ALA A 17 16.36 -4.15 4.94
N VAL A 18 15.69 -4.42 3.83
CA VAL A 18 14.85 -3.45 3.14
C VAL A 18 13.40 -3.73 3.49
N VAL A 19 12.65 -2.69 3.83
CA VAL A 19 11.23 -2.82 4.15
C VAL A 19 10.42 -2.09 3.10
N ILE A 20 9.42 -2.78 2.55
CA ILE A 20 8.44 -2.17 1.64
C ILE A 20 7.09 -2.22 2.34
N TYR A 21 6.36 -1.13 2.32
CA TYR A 21 5.02 -1.11 2.88
C TYR A 21 4.06 -0.38 1.95
N ALA A 22 2.79 -0.80 2.03
CA ALA A 22 1.72 -0.27 1.22
C ALA A 22 0.79 0.55 2.09
N ASN A 23 0.53 1.79 1.68
CA ASN A 23 -0.44 2.65 2.34
C ASN A 23 -1.59 2.90 1.39
N LEU A 24 -2.79 2.89 1.95
CA LEU A 24 -4.00 3.24 1.22
C LEU A 24 -4.57 4.50 1.83
N GLU A 25 -4.82 5.50 0.98
CA GLU A 25 -5.45 6.73 1.40
C GLU A 25 -6.71 6.92 0.57
N CYS A 26 -7.86 7.03 1.23
CA CYS A 26 -9.14 7.21 0.55
C CYS A 26 -9.76 8.52 0.97
N THR A 27 -10.40 9.19 0.01
CA THR A 27 -11.14 10.42 0.26
C THR A 27 -12.59 10.09 0.56
N ARG A 28 -13.31 11.09 1.02
CA ARG A 28 -14.73 10.97 1.32
C ARG A 28 -15.56 10.57 0.09
N SER A 29 -15.10 10.96 -1.10
CA SER A 29 -15.79 10.62 -2.35
C SER A 29 -15.56 9.18 -2.79
N GLY A 30 -14.70 8.43 -2.10
CA GLY A 30 -14.42 7.05 -2.43
C GLY A 30 -13.21 6.85 -3.32
N ARG A 31 -12.54 7.92 -3.73
CA ARG A 31 -11.31 7.81 -4.50
C ARG A 31 -10.18 7.39 -3.59
N CYS A 32 -9.40 6.43 -4.04
CA CYS A 32 -8.33 5.88 -3.24
C CYS A 32 -6.99 5.96 -3.97
N THR A 33 -5.94 6.19 -3.21
CA THR A 33 -4.57 6.19 -3.71
C THR A 33 -3.80 5.12 -2.98
N LEU A 34 -3.20 4.20 -3.73
CA LEU A 34 -2.32 3.19 -3.19
C LEU A 34 -0.89 3.67 -3.36
N GLU A 35 -0.13 3.69 -2.27
CA GLU A 35 1.27 4.09 -2.28
C GLU A 35 2.13 2.94 -1.80
N LEU A 36 3.23 2.71 -2.50
CA LEU A 36 4.26 1.77 -2.07
C LEU A 36 5.48 2.57 -1.65
N ARG A 37 5.98 2.28 -0.47
CA ARG A 37 7.05 3.06 0.13
C ARG A 37 8.16 2.17 0.65
N THR A 38 9.37 2.73 0.65
CA THR A 38 10.50 2.14 1.34
C THR A 38 11.20 3.26 2.10
N GLY A 39 11.25 3.16 3.44
CA GLY A 39 11.70 4.25 4.27
C GLY A 39 10.82 5.49 4.07
N ASP A 40 11.44 6.63 3.80
CA ASP A 40 10.71 7.89 3.58
C ASP A 40 10.33 8.11 2.12
N ARG A 41 10.63 7.15 1.27
CA ARG A 41 10.53 7.32 -0.16
C ARG A 41 9.31 6.59 -0.72
N ILE A 42 8.47 7.31 -1.47
CA ILE A 42 7.39 6.72 -2.23
C ILE A 42 7.96 6.33 -3.59
N PHE A 43 7.94 5.05 -3.93
CA PHE A 43 8.48 4.61 -5.22
C PHE A 43 7.40 4.18 -6.22
N ALA A 44 6.16 4.06 -5.79
CA ALA A 44 5.05 3.77 -6.68
C ALA A 44 3.77 4.33 -6.10
N ARG A 45 2.90 4.80 -6.95
CA ARG A 45 1.62 5.36 -6.56
C ARG A 45 0.62 5.07 -7.67
N SER A 46 -0.59 4.65 -7.29
CA SER A 46 -1.67 4.44 -8.25
C SER A 46 -2.96 5.03 -7.70
N HIS A 47 -3.77 5.57 -8.59
CA HIS A 47 -5.04 6.21 -8.24
C HIS A 47 -6.19 5.36 -8.71
N HIS A 48 -7.21 5.23 -7.88
CA HIS A 48 -8.36 4.38 -8.14
C HIS A 48 -9.63 5.13 -7.80
N THR A 49 -10.70 4.85 -8.51
CA THR A 49 -11.99 5.48 -8.27
C THR A 49 -12.80 4.77 -7.20
N ASP A 50 -12.29 3.63 -6.73
CA ASP A 50 -12.98 2.82 -5.71
C ASP A 50 -11.93 2.07 -4.89
N VAL A 51 -12.31 1.62 -3.70
CA VAL A 51 -11.42 0.90 -2.80
C VAL A 51 -11.11 -0.50 -3.30
N LEU A 52 -12.07 -1.20 -3.92
CA LEU A 52 -11.88 -2.59 -4.33
C LEU A 52 -10.75 -2.80 -5.34
N PRO A 53 -10.67 -2.02 -6.43
CA PRO A 53 -9.52 -2.16 -7.34
C PRO A 53 -8.19 -1.89 -6.66
N ALA A 54 -8.16 -0.93 -5.74
CA ALA A 54 -6.93 -0.62 -5.00
C ALA A 54 -6.50 -1.79 -4.12
N LEU A 55 -7.43 -2.41 -3.41
CA LEU A 55 -7.13 -3.57 -2.57
C LEU A 55 -6.72 -4.77 -3.40
N THR A 56 -7.37 -4.99 -4.54
CA THR A 56 -7.03 -6.08 -5.45
C THR A 56 -5.58 -5.94 -5.94
N LEU A 57 -5.21 -4.74 -6.39
CA LEU A 57 -3.85 -4.47 -6.83
C LEU A 57 -2.85 -4.66 -5.69
N SER A 58 -3.18 -4.15 -4.51
CA SER A 58 -2.34 -4.29 -3.33
C SER A 58 -2.08 -5.76 -3.00
N ASN A 59 -3.12 -6.60 -3.04
CA ASN A 59 -2.98 -8.02 -2.77
C ASN A 59 -2.13 -8.72 -3.81
N GLN A 60 -2.27 -8.35 -5.07
CA GLN A 60 -1.46 -8.92 -6.15
C GLN A 60 0.01 -8.59 -5.96
N ILE A 61 0.31 -7.35 -5.58
CA ILE A 61 1.69 -6.93 -5.34
C ILE A 61 2.25 -7.67 -4.13
N CYS A 62 1.50 -7.77 -3.06
CA CYS A 62 1.92 -8.48 -1.85
C CYS A 62 2.23 -9.95 -2.17
N ASP A 63 1.33 -10.63 -2.89
CA ASP A 63 1.52 -12.03 -3.26
C ASP A 63 2.76 -12.21 -4.14
N GLY A 64 3.00 -11.30 -5.08
CA GLY A 64 4.18 -11.32 -5.91
C GLY A 64 5.47 -11.19 -5.11
N LEU A 65 5.49 -10.27 -4.15
CA LEU A 65 6.65 -10.08 -3.30
C LEU A 65 6.89 -11.30 -2.40
N LEU A 66 5.83 -11.85 -1.82
CA LEU A 66 5.95 -13.05 -0.99
C LEU A 66 6.54 -14.22 -1.78
N SER A 67 6.15 -14.36 -3.05
CA SER A 67 6.69 -15.43 -3.89
C SER A 67 8.16 -15.21 -4.25
N GLU A 68 8.65 -13.98 -4.12
CA GLU A 68 10.06 -13.64 -4.37
C GLU A 68 10.93 -13.69 -3.12
N GLY A 69 10.37 -14.14 -2.01
CA GLY A 69 11.13 -14.29 -0.78
C GLY A 69 11.00 -13.16 0.24
N TRP A 70 10.14 -12.18 -0.05
CA TRP A 70 9.83 -11.16 0.94
C TRP A 70 8.99 -11.77 2.05
N ARG A 71 9.14 -11.29 3.27
CA ARG A 71 8.46 -11.82 4.44
C ARG A 71 7.69 -10.74 5.15
N THR A 72 6.63 -11.15 5.83
CA THR A 72 5.93 -10.22 6.72
C THR A 72 6.87 -9.80 7.84
N GLU A 73 6.85 -8.50 8.13
CA GLU A 73 7.64 -7.96 9.22
C GLU A 73 7.00 -8.39 10.55
N SER A 74 7.78 -8.97 11.41
CA SER A 74 7.28 -9.44 12.70
C SER A 74 7.83 -8.65 13.85
#